data_2842920fa0727b49ffeb224b7e95d5b5
#
_entry.id   2842920fa0727b49ffeb224b7e95d5b5
#
_cell.length_a   1.000
_cell.length_b   1.000
_cell.length_c   1.000
_cell.angle_alpha   90.00
_cell.angle_beta   90.00
_cell.angle_gamma   90.00
#
_symmetry.space_group_name_H-M   'P 1'
#
loop_
_entity.id
_entity.type
_entity.pdbx_description
1 polymer ?
#
loop_
_entity_poly.entity_id
_entity_poly.type
_entity_poly.pdbx_seq_one_letter_code
_entity_poly.pdbx_strand_id
1 'polypeptide(L)'
;MGEENKSNTQKSEIKKRLHRRNRHKTKYNFPKLIEQTPELEKFVSVNKYGKETINFFNAEAVKILNQSLLKFDYGIKNWDIPSGYLCPPIPGRADYIHHIADLLASDDNKRIPKGPIIHALDIGMGANCIYPIIGHCEYDWDFVGSDIDLTSINSAQEIVKNNSLSVNIRHQENINHF
;
A
#
# COMPACT_ATOMS: atom_id res chain seq x y z
N MET A 1 -6.70 -1.31 -30.52
CA MET A 1 -5.36 -0.64 -30.44
C MET A 1 -5.34 0.71 -29.75
N GLY A 2 -6.47 1.35 -29.46
CA GLY A 2 -6.53 2.69 -28.84
C GLY A 2 -6.56 2.74 -27.32
N GLU A 3 -7.06 1.72 -26.64
CA GLU A 3 -7.24 1.74 -25.19
C GLU A 3 -5.96 1.39 -24.39
N GLU A 4 -5.13 0.48 -24.88
CA GLU A 4 -3.86 0.14 -24.23
C GLU A 4 -2.86 1.32 -24.20
N ASN A 5 -2.87 2.17 -25.24
CA ASN A 5 -1.99 3.33 -25.30
C ASN A 5 -2.39 4.43 -24.31
N LYS A 6 -3.70 4.63 -24.07
CA LYS A 6 -4.19 5.61 -23.08
C LYS A 6 -3.85 5.19 -21.65
N SER A 7 -4.00 3.90 -21.32
CA SER A 7 -3.71 3.40 -19.98
C SER A 7 -2.21 3.47 -19.61
N ASN A 8 -1.31 3.21 -20.54
CA ASN A 8 0.13 3.29 -20.29
C ASN A 8 0.66 4.73 -20.20
N THR A 9 0.10 5.65 -20.98
CA THR A 9 0.43 7.09 -20.89
C THR A 9 -0.07 7.68 -19.57
N GLN A 10 -1.31 7.38 -19.17
CA GLN A 10 -1.86 7.80 -17.87
C GLN A 10 -1.06 7.26 -16.68
N LYS A 11 -0.64 5.99 -16.68
CA LYS A 11 0.20 5.40 -15.62
C LYS A 11 1.59 6.03 -15.55
N SER A 12 2.20 6.41 -16.66
CA SER A 12 3.49 7.11 -16.66
C SER A 12 3.38 8.54 -16.15
N GLU A 13 2.27 9.22 -16.42
CA GLU A 13 1.97 10.57 -15.92
C GLU A 13 1.64 10.56 -14.43
N ILE A 14 0.90 9.55 -13.93
CA ILE A 14 0.62 9.39 -12.51
C ILE A 14 1.91 9.24 -11.72
N LYS A 15 2.87 8.42 -12.16
CA LYS A 15 4.18 8.27 -11.48
C LYS A 15 4.99 9.57 -11.43
N LYS A 16 4.88 10.44 -12.43
CA LYS A 16 5.54 11.77 -12.43
C LYS A 16 4.90 12.75 -11.44
N ARG A 17 3.68 12.49 -11.01
CA ARG A 17 2.90 13.34 -10.10
C ARG A 17 2.92 12.87 -8.65
N LEU A 18 3.52 11.69 -8.36
CA LEU A 18 3.59 11.19 -7.00
C LEU A 18 4.43 12.10 -6.11
N HIS A 19 4.07 12.12 -4.83
CA HIS A 19 4.72 12.91 -3.81
C HIS A 19 6.25 12.69 -3.77
N ARG A 20 7.04 13.74 -3.49
CA ARG A 20 8.51 13.69 -3.49
C ARG A 20 9.10 12.61 -2.58
N ARG A 21 8.45 12.28 -1.46
CA ARG A 21 8.86 11.24 -0.51
C ARG A 21 8.39 9.84 -0.88
N ASN A 22 7.48 9.71 -1.87
CA ASN A 22 6.94 8.42 -2.25
C ASN A 22 8.03 7.52 -2.83
N ARG A 23 8.27 6.36 -2.22
CA ARG A 23 9.28 5.37 -2.64
C ARG A 23 8.98 4.81 -4.04
N HIS A 24 7.71 4.82 -4.45
CA HIS A 24 7.24 4.24 -5.71
C HIS A 24 7.23 5.22 -6.90
N LYS A 25 7.77 6.43 -6.76
CA LYS A 25 7.84 7.41 -7.85
C LYS A 25 8.79 7.00 -8.99
N THR A 26 9.74 6.12 -8.72
CA THR A 26 10.66 5.58 -9.71
C THR A 26 10.09 4.32 -10.38
N LYS A 27 10.73 3.85 -11.44
CA LYS A 27 10.37 2.56 -12.05
C LYS A 27 10.65 1.42 -11.08
N TYR A 28 9.84 0.36 -11.16
CA TYR A 28 10.09 -0.85 -10.40
C TYR A 28 11.40 -1.51 -10.84
N ASN A 29 12.19 -1.92 -9.89
CA ASN A 29 13.38 -2.74 -10.11
C ASN A 29 12.95 -4.22 -9.96
N PHE A 30 12.46 -4.81 -11.05
CA PHE A 30 11.95 -6.17 -11.03
C PHE A 30 12.98 -7.20 -10.56
N PRO A 31 14.26 -7.15 -10.97
CA PRO A 31 15.28 -8.05 -10.44
C PRO A 31 15.35 -8.05 -8.90
N LYS A 32 15.35 -6.87 -8.26
CA LYS A 32 15.36 -6.77 -6.79
C LYS A 32 14.04 -7.25 -6.15
N LEU A 33 12.93 -7.00 -6.80
CA LEU A 33 11.62 -7.46 -6.31
C LEU A 33 11.50 -8.99 -6.40
N ILE A 34 12.00 -9.59 -7.47
CA ILE A 34 12.05 -11.05 -7.66
C ILE A 34 12.98 -11.70 -6.63
N GLU A 35 14.12 -11.10 -6.32
CA GLU A 35 15.01 -11.57 -5.25
C GLU A 35 14.28 -11.69 -3.90
N GLN A 36 13.39 -10.76 -3.60
CA GLN A 36 12.57 -10.77 -2.37
C GLN A 36 11.34 -11.68 -2.46
N THR A 37 10.79 -11.86 -3.65
CA THR A 37 9.56 -12.62 -3.92
C THR A 37 9.70 -13.35 -5.25
N PRO A 38 10.31 -14.54 -5.26
CA PRO A 38 10.60 -15.29 -6.50
C PRO A 38 9.35 -15.61 -7.34
N GLU A 39 8.20 -15.74 -6.70
CA GLU A 39 6.91 -15.98 -7.37
C GLU A 39 6.51 -14.85 -8.34
N LEU A 40 7.11 -13.66 -8.20
CA LEU A 40 6.85 -12.54 -9.10
C LEU A 40 7.39 -12.80 -10.51
N GLU A 41 8.46 -13.60 -10.65
CA GLU A 41 9.17 -13.83 -11.91
C GLU A 41 8.22 -14.32 -13.01
N LYS A 42 7.33 -15.26 -12.69
CA LYS A 42 6.36 -15.85 -13.65
C LYS A 42 5.38 -14.84 -14.25
N PHE A 43 5.25 -13.66 -13.64
CA PHE A 43 4.34 -12.59 -14.09
C PHE A 43 5.06 -11.45 -14.81
N VAL A 44 6.39 -11.39 -14.72
CA VAL A 44 7.17 -10.34 -15.35
C VAL A 44 7.38 -10.64 -16.83
N SER A 45 7.14 -9.67 -17.66
CA SER A 45 7.35 -9.74 -19.11
C SER A 45 7.96 -8.46 -19.63
N VAL A 46 8.57 -8.52 -20.81
CA VAL A 46 9.09 -7.34 -21.49
C VAL A 46 8.03 -6.79 -22.43
N ASN A 47 7.68 -5.52 -22.26
CA ASN A 47 6.70 -4.86 -23.13
C ASN A 47 7.31 -4.45 -24.48
N LYS A 48 6.48 -3.95 -25.40
CA LYS A 48 6.90 -3.49 -26.75
C LYS A 48 7.97 -2.38 -26.77
N TYR A 49 8.27 -1.78 -25.62
CA TYR A 49 9.29 -0.74 -25.47
C TYR A 49 10.58 -1.27 -24.81
N GLY A 50 10.75 -2.60 -24.71
CA GLY A 50 11.90 -3.22 -24.08
C GLY A 50 11.98 -3.04 -22.57
N LYS A 51 10.84 -2.78 -21.88
CA LYS A 51 10.80 -2.55 -20.44
C LYS A 51 10.06 -3.68 -19.73
N GLU A 52 10.63 -4.14 -18.62
CA GLU A 52 9.98 -5.09 -17.73
C GLU A 52 8.68 -4.49 -17.17
N THR A 53 7.66 -5.32 -17.07
CA THR A 53 6.32 -4.98 -16.59
C THR A 53 5.57 -6.26 -16.19
N ILE A 54 4.41 -6.10 -15.55
CA ILE A 54 3.45 -7.17 -15.37
C ILE A 54 2.15 -6.86 -16.14
N ASN A 55 1.30 -7.87 -16.32
CA ASN A 55 -0.07 -7.64 -16.75
C ASN A 55 -0.90 -7.11 -15.57
N PHE A 56 -1.19 -5.82 -15.55
CA PHE A 56 -1.99 -5.18 -14.49
C PHE A 56 -3.48 -5.53 -14.51
N PHE A 57 -3.97 -6.26 -15.51
CA PHE A 57 -5.32 -6.84 -15.53
C PHE A 57 -5.37 -8.22 -14.86
N ASN A 58 -4.22 -8.83 -14.59
CA ASN A 58 -4.13 -10.07 -13.84
C ASN A 58 -4.08 -9.76 -12.33
N ALA A 59 -5.15 -10.10 -11.62
CA ALA A 59 -5.28 -9.81 -10.18
C ALA A 59 -4.20 -10.52 -9.34
N GLU A 60 -3.80 -11.74 -9.72
CA GLU A 60 -2.74 -12.48 -9.04
C GLU A 60 -1.38 -11.79 -9.22
N ALA A 61 -1.06 -11.37 -10.45
CA ALA A 61 0.17 -10.63 -10.73
C ALA A 61 0.25 -9.31 -9.94
N VAL A 62 -0.88 -8.59 -9.83
CA VAL A 62 -0.95 -7.35 -9.03
C VAL A 62 -0.78 -7.63 -7.54
N LYS A 63 -1.39 -8.70 -7.02
CA LYS A 63 -1.24 -9.11 -5.61
C LYS A 63 0.21 -9.46 -5.29
N ILE A 64 0.85 -10.29 -6.10
CA ILE A 64 2.26 -10.67 -5.91
C ILE A 64 3.19 -9.45 -6.04
N LEU A 65 2.95 -8.55 -6.99
CA LEU A 65 3.71 -7.29 -7.07
C LEU A 65 3.56 -6.46 -5.80
N ASN A 66 2.33 -6.33 -5.26
CA ASN A 66 2.11 -5.59 -4.02
C ASN A 66 2.82 -6.25 -2.83
N GLN A 67 2.78 -7.59 -2.71
CA GLN A 67 3.54 -8.33 -1.70
C GLN A 67 5.04 -8.02 -1.81
N SER A 68 5.58 -8.02 -3.03
CA SER A 68 6.99 -7.71 -3.28
C SER A 68 7.34 -6.28 -2.89
N LEU A 69 6.48 -5.31 -3.22
CA LEU A 69 6.69 -3.90 -2.85
C LEU A 69 6.64 -3.69 -1.34
N LEU A 70 5.66 -4.29 -0.68
CA LEU A 70 5.52 -4.19 0.78
C LEU A 70 6.70 -4.82 1.50
N LYS A 71 7.17 -5.97 1.01
CA LYS A 71 8.34 -6.65 1.56
C LYS A 71 9.62 -5.85 1.34
N PHE A 72 9.85 -5.37 0.12
CA PHE A 72 11.07 -4.66 -0.26
C PHE A 72 11.15 -3.25 0.34
N ASP A 73 10.07 -2.47 0.25
CA ASP A 73 10.08 -1.06 0.61
C ASP A 73 9.71 -0.81 2.09
N TYR A 74 8.88 -1.69 2.71
CA TYR A 74 8.34 -1.49 4.05
C TYR A 74 8.68 -2.60 5.04
N GLY A 75 9.38 -3.65 4.61
CA GLY A 75 9.77 -4.77 5.48
C GLY A 75 8.62 -5.69 5.89
N ILE A 76 7.46 -5.58 5.24
CA ILE A 76 6.27 -6.38 5.52
C ILE A 76 6.43 -7.76 4.88
N LYS A 77 6.70 -8.77 5.70
CA LYS A 77 7.03 -10.12 5.23
C LYS A 77 5.80 -10.96 4.88
N ASN A 78 4.72 -10.75 5.65
CA ASN A 78 3.49 -11.53 5.57
C ASN A 78 2.32 -10.59 5.31
N TRP A 79 1.94 -10.43 4.06
CA TRP A 79 0.77 -9.68 3.64
C TRP A 79 0.03 -10.46 2.59
N ASP A 80 -1.23 -10.74 2.86
CA ASP A 80 -2.16 -11.33 1.90
C ASP A 80 -3.55 -10.75 2.14
N ILE A 81 -4.42 -10.94 1.16
CA ILE A 81 -5.82 -10.51 1.23
C ILE A 81 -6.72 -11.66 0.78
N PRO A 82 -7.89 -11.83 1.38
CA PRO A 82 -8.85 -12.85 0.97
C PRO A 82 -9.27 -12.66 -0.49
N SER A 83 -9.66 -13.77 -1.14
CA SER A 83 -10.17 -13.74 -2.51
C SER A 83 -11.41 -12.84 -2.60
N GLY A 84 -11.51 -12.04 -3.65
CA GLY A 84 -12.61 -11.10 -3.88
C GLY A 84 -12.48 -9.75 -3.16
N TYR A 85 -11.49 -9.57 -2.30
CA TYR A 85 -11.23 -8.28 -1.65
C TYR A 85 -10.33 -7.37 -2.50
N LEU A 86 -10.46 -6.07 -2.25
CA LEU A 86 -9.72 -5.05 -3.00
C LEU A 86 -8.21 -5.17 -2.79
N CYS A 87 -7.47 -5.38 -3.89
CA CYS A 87 -6.02 -5.26 -3.91
C CYS A 87 -5.65 -3.78 -4.14
N PRO A 88 -5.09 -3.07 -3.14
CA PRO A 88 -4.89 -1.62 -3.22
C PRO A 88 -3.72 -1.26 -4.15
N PRO A 89 -3.80 -0.13 -4.89
CA PRO A 89 -2.65 0.40 -5.62
C PRO A 89 -1.66 1.07 -4.65
N ILE A 90 -0.65 0.34 -4.18
CA ILE A 90 0.33 0.79 -3.17
C ILE A 90 0.87 2.21 -3.44
N PRO A 91 1.31 2.58 -4.67
CA PRO A 91 1.87 3.91 -4.90
C PRO A 91 0.92 5.06 -4.57
N GLY A 92 -0.36 4.93 -4.93
CA GLY A 92 -1.36 5.96 -4.62
C GLY A 92 -1.71 6.02 -3.13
N ARG A 93 -1.66 4.89 -2.44
CA ARG A 93 -1.91 4.84 -0.99
C ARG A 93 -0.76 5.47 -0.20
N ALA A 94 0.48 5.21 -0.60
CA ALA A 94 1.65 5.87 -0.04
C ALA A 94 1.60 7.38 -0.26
N ASP A 95 1.18 7.81 -1.45
CA ASP A 95 1.03 9.22 -1.78
C ASP A 95 0.09 9.95 -0.82
N TYR A 96 -1.07 9.34 -0.54
CA TYR A 96 -2.05 9.88 0.40
C TYR A 96 -1.47 10.08 1.81
N ILE A 97 -0.77 9.11 2.34
CA ILE A 97 -0.12 9.22 3.66
C ILE A 97 0.92 10.35 3.69
N HIS A 98 1.71 10.51 2.61
CA HIS A 98 2.69 11.59 2.54
C HIS A 98 2.03 12.97 2.50
N HIS A 99 0.88 13.12 1.83
CA HIS A 99 0.12 14.38 1.83
C HIS A 99 -0.49 14.68 3.20
N ILE A 100 -1.01 13.67 3.91
CA ILE A 100 -1.45 13.86 5.30
C ILE A 100 -0.29 14.34 6.17
N ALA A 101 0.89 13.74 6.02
CA ALA A 101 2.07 14.16 6.77
C ALA A 101 2.47 15.62 6.49
N ASP A 102 2.32 16.10 5.26
CA ASP A 102 2.55 17.51 4.93
C ASP A 102 1.50 18.44 5.53
N LEU A 103 0.23 18.03 5.57
CA LEU A 103 -0.82 18.79 6.24
C LEU A 103 -0.55 18.93 7.73
N LEU A 104 -0.17 17.86 8.41
CA LEU A 104 0.21 17.90 9.83
C LEU A 104 1.45 18.76 10.08
N ALA A 105 2.39 18.80 9.13
CA ALA A 105 3.60 19.61 9.23
C ALA A 105 3.33 21.11 9.02
N SER A 106 2.21 21.49 8.40
CA SER A 106 1.89 22.90 8.14
C SER A 106 1.67 23.70 9.44
N ASP A 107 1.16 23.03 10.47
CA ASP A 107 0.82 23.62 11.75
C ASP A 107 2.00 23.64 12.75
N ASP A 108 3.02 22.77 12.54
CA ASP A 108 4.17 22.62 13.43
C ASP A 108 5.50 22.98 12.72
N ASN A 109 5.73 24.30 12.50
CA ASN A 109 7.00 24.83 11.96
C ASN A 109 7.54 24.07 10.73
N LYS A 110 6.68 23.48 9.91
CA LYS A 110 6.99 22.65 8.72
C LYS A 110 7.77 21.38 9.03
N ARG A 111 7.77 20.91 10.27
CA ARG A 111 8.35 19.62 10.65
C ARG A 111 7.27 18.54 10.59
N ILE A 112 7.56 17.47 9.88
CA ILE A 112 6.67 16.31 9.85
C ILE A 112 6.70 15.63 11.21
N PRO A 113 5.56 15.54 11.92
CA PRO A 113 5.52 14.84 13.20
C PRO A 113 5.72 13.34 12.97
N LYS A 114 6.56 12.73 13.82
CA LYS A 114 6.87 11.30 13.81
C LYS A 114 6.65 10.70 15.19
N GLY A 115 6.51 9.39 15.22
CA GLY A 115 6.36 8.63 16.45
C GLY A 115 4.91 8.48 16.91
N PRO A 116 4.71 7.76 18.01
CA PRO A 116 3.39 7.36 18.50
C PRO A 116 2.56 8.51 19.09
N ILE A 117 3.06 9.75 19.05
CA ILE A 117 2.28 10.94 19.41
C ILE A 117 1.18 11.25 18.40
N ILE A 118 1.30 10.73 17.19
CA ILE A 118 0.25 10.84 16.17
C ILE A 118 -0.61 9.58 16.23
N HIS A 119 -1.87 9.79 16.58
CA HIS A 119 -2.88 8.75 16.61
C HIS A 119 -3.80 8.93 15.40
N ALA A 120 -3.82 7.98 14.50
CA ALA A 120 -4.65 7.99 13.30
C ALA A 120 -5.76 6.94 13.39
N LEU A 121 -6.96 7.30 12.94
CA LEU A 121 -8.10 6.39 12.80
C LEU A 121 -8.36 6.14 11.32
N ASP A 122 -8.31 4.86 10.90
CA ASP A 122 -8.66 4.39 9.56
C ASP A 122 -10.02 3.69 9.61
N ILE A 123 -11.07 4.39 9.16
CA ILE A 123 -12.44 3.89 9.15
C ILE A 123 -12.69 3.19 7.82
N GLY A 124 -13.16 1.94 7.86
CA GLY A 124 -13.31 1.12 6.67
C GLY A 124 -11.94 0.68 6.12
N MET A 125 -11.05 0.28 7.00
CA MET A 125 -9.66 -0.10 6.70
C MET A 125 -9.56 -1.22 5.65
N GLY A 126 -10.54 -2.10 5.58
CA GLY A 126 -10.56 -3.26 4.70
C GLY A 126 -9.58 -4.36 5.13
N ALA A 127 -9.57 -5.43 4.35
CA ALA A 127 -8.75 -6.61 4.61
C ALA A 127 -7.24 -6.37 4.40
N ASN A 128 -6.85 -5.26 3.77
CA ASN A 128 -5.49 -5.02 3.33
C ASN A 128 -4.62 -4.19 4.31
N CYS A 129 -5.23 -3.46 5.24
CA CYS A 129 -4.56 -2.67 6.28
C CYS A 129 -3.49 -1.69 5.75
N ILE A 130 -3.65 -1.15 4.53
CA ILE A 130 -2.55 -0.52 3.81
C ILE A 130 -2.16 0.85 4.35
N TYR A 131 -3.12 1.68 4.79
CA TYR A 131 -2.80 2.99 5.35
C TYR A 131 -2.10 2.88 6.70
N PRO A 132 -2.56 2.03 7.64
CA PRO A 132 -1.81 1.74 8.86
C PRO A 132 -0.40 1.23 8.62
N ILE A 133 -0.20 0.30 7.68
CA ILE A 133 1.13 -0.20 7.31
C ILE A 133 2.04 0.94 6.87
N ILE A 134 1.61 1.74 5.89
CA ILE A 134 2.46 2.79 5.32
C ILE A 134 2.71 3.90 6.34
N GLY A 135 1.68 4.34 7.06
CA GLY A 135 1.82 5.41 8.05
C GLY A 135 2.75 5.02 9.20
N HIS A 136 2.65 3.78 9.68
CA HIS A 136 3.57 3.24 10.68
C HIS A 136 5.01 3.14 10.13
N CYS A 137 5.21 2.52 8.97
CA CYS A 137 6.55 2.32 8.40
C CYS A 137 7.26 3.61 7.98
N GLU A 138 6.53 4.66 7.54
CA GLU A 138 7.12 5.93 7.10
C GLU A 138 7.33 6.93 8.23
N TYR A 139 6.42 6.93 9.22
CA TYR A 139 6.35 7.99 10.21
C TYR A 139 6.26 7.51 11.66
N ASP A 140 6.21 6.21 11.86
CA ASP A 140 6.07 5.60 13.21
C ASP A 140 4.77 6.04 13.92
N TRP A 141 3.71 6.32 13.16
CA TRP A 141 2.41 6.71 13.70
C TRP A 141 1.67 5.50 14.27
N ASP A 142 0.93 5.72 15.36
CA ASP A 142 0.00 4.75 15.91
C ASP A 142 -1.34 4.78 15.16
N PHE A 143 -1.88 3.60 14.89
CA PHE A 143 -3.15 3.47 14.18
C PHE A 143 -4.19 2.67 14.97
N VAL A 144 -5.43 3.14 14.85
CA VAL A 144 -6.62 2.32 15.06
C VAL A 144 -7.27 2.11 13.70
N GLY A 145 -7.40 0.86 13.28
CA GLY A 145 -8.15 0.48 12.08
C GLY A 145 -9.49 -0.12 12.46
N SER A 146 -10.58 0.28 11.80
CA SER A 146 -11.90 -0.31 12.02
C SER A 146 -12.56 -0.74 10.72
N ASP A 147 -13.37 -1.79 10.77
CA ASP A 147 -14.21 -2.26 9.67
C ASP A 147 -15.46 -2.95 10.21
N ILE A 148 -16.53 -2.99 9.41
CA ILE A 148 -17.77 -3.70 9.71
C ILE A 148 -17.71 -5.18 9.30
N ASP A 149 -16.82 -5.52 8.37
CA ASP A 149 -16.67 -6.87 7.84
C ASP A 149 -15.66 -7.68 8.66
N LEU A 150 -16.15 -8.73 9.30
CA LEU A 150 -15.32 -9.62 10.13
C LEU A 150 -14.18 -10.29 9.36
N THR A 151 -14.37 -10.58 8.06
CA THR A 151 -13.31 -11.17 7.23
C THR A 151 -12.18 -10.17 7.02
N SER A 152 -12.51 -8.90 6.79
CA SER A 152 -11.53 -7.79 6.74
C SER A 152 -10.78 -7.66 8.06
N ILE A 153 -11.49 -7.67 9.19
CA ILE A 153 -10.91 -7.58 10.53
C ILE A 153 -9.92 -8.73 10.77
N ASN A 154 -10.32 -9.97 10.52
CA ASN A 154 -9.46 -11.14 10.74
C ASN A 154 -8.20 -11.06 9.86
N SER A 155 -8.34 -10.73 8.58
CA SER A 155 -7.22 -10.55 7.66
C SER A 155 -6.24 -9.47 8.15
N ALA A 156 -6.76 -8.31 8.52
CA ALA A 156 -5.94 -7.21 9.05
C ALA A 156 -5.23 -7.58 10.36
N GLN A 157 -5.90 -8.29 11.27
CA GLN A 157 -5.30 -8.78 12.51
C GLN A 157 -4.14 -9.75 12.24
N GLU A 158 -4.29 -10.65 11.27
CA GLU A 158 -3.20 -11.54 10.86
C GLU A 158 -2.01 -10.77 10.29
N ILE A 159 -2.26 -9.79 9.42
CA ILE A 159 -1.20 -8.93 8.86
C ILE A 159 -0.46 -8.20 10.00
N VAL A 160 -1.19 -7.56 10.92
CA VAL A 160 -0.62 -6.82 12.04
C VAL A 160 0.21 -7.73 12.95
N LYS A 161 -0.33 -8.88 13.34
CA LYS A 161 0.33 -9.87 14.20
C LYS A 161 1.59 -10.43 13.56
N ASN A 162 1.52 -10.84 12.28
CA ASN A 162 2.62 -11.50 11.58
C ASN A 162 3.77 -10.55 11.24
N ASN A 163 3.56 -9.23 11.31
CA ASN A 163 4.57 -8.22 11.04
C ASN A 163 4.91 -7.35 12.27
N SER A 164 4.35 -7.68 13.44
CA SER A 164 4.58 -6.96 14.70
C SER A 164 4.33 -5.44 14.58
N LEU A 165 3.25 -5.05 13.90
CA LEU A 165 2.89 -3.65 13.70
C LEU A 165 2.14 -3.10 14.92
N SER A 166 2.38 -1.83 15.27
CA SER A 166 1.63 -1.11 16.31
C SER A 166 0.32 -0.55 15.73
N VAL A 167 -0.63 -1.46 15.46
CA VAL A 167 -1.96 -1.13 14.93
C VAL A 167 -3.02 -1.83 15.74
N ASN A 168 -3.99 -1.08 16.26
CA ASN A 168 -5.13 -1.64 16.99
C ASN A 168 -6.30 -1.86 16.02
N ILE A 169 -6.71 -3.11 15.83
CA ILE A 169 -7.81 -3.47 14.92
C ILE A 169 -9.09 -3.64 15.71
N ARG A 170 -10.15 -2.94 15.30
CA ARG A 170 -11.47 -2.94 15.95
C ARG A 170 -12.57 -3.35 14.99
N HIS A 171 -13.39 -4.29 15.39
CA HIS A 171 -14.64 -4.58 14.70
C HIS A 171 -15.67 -3.50 15.04
N GLN A 172 -16.22 -2.86 14.01
CA GLN A 172 -17.29 -1.88 14.10
C GLN A 172 -18.64 -2.60 13.99
N GLU A 173 -19.22 -3.02 15.10
CA GLU A 173 -20.45 -3.82 15.11
C GLU A 173 -21.69 -3.04 14.64
N ASN A 174 -21.68 -1.73 14.85
CA ASN A 174 -22.80 -0.86 14.47
C ASN A 174 -22.30 0.31 13.63
N ILE A 175 -22.80 0.41 12.40
CA ILE A 175 -22.41 1.47 11.44
C ILE A 175 -22.78 2.89 11.91
N ASN A 176 -23.65 3.03 12.91
CA ASN A 176 -24.10 4.32 13.44
C ASN A 176 -23.31 4.78 14.68
N HIS A 177 -22.35 4.00 15.16
CA HIS A 177 -21.54 4.31 16.32
C HIS A 177 -20.06 4.14 15.99
N PHE A 178 -19.28 5.19 16.18
CA PHE A 178 -17.82 5.21 16.07
C PHE A 178 -17.16 5.31 17.43
#